data_fd2a7e56c26cbe9202bb7fb560c4a0e4
#
_entry.id   fd2a7e56c26cbe9202bb7fb560c4a0e4
#
_cell.length_a   1.000
_cell.length_b   1.000
_cell.length_c   1.000
_cell.angle_alpha   90.00
_cell.angle_beta   90.00
_cell.angle_gamma   90.00
#
_symmetry.space_group_name_H-M   'P 1'
#
loop_
_entity.id
_entity.type
_entity.pdbx_description
1 polymer ?
#
loop_
_entity_poly.entity_id
_entity_poly.type
_entity_poly.pdbx_seq_one_letter_code
_entity_poly.pdbx_strand_id
1 'polypeptide(L)'
;MTKHNHGKKVQSKAKKRGVAALLLVICAFVVGYVLLSWGDPRARKGYYEGKTPEEIQDDLNQQVDWYAMEISVASSMQMQEGDTQVEARVENVANNHCDQKVRIYPTDDPNDVLFESGAIAPGEYLQYVDLAHPLPVGRNLVTVEFQGYETNPTLISDEGQVLGHDRFGASTAAEVTIDVLPASAVQQ
;
A
#
# COMPACT_ATOMS: atom_id res chain seq x y z
N MET A 1 12.32 48.35 -69.71
CA MET A 1 13.20 47.20 -69.38
C MET A 1 12.87 46.75 -67.98
N THR A 2 12.01 45.74 -67.88
CA THR A 2 11.51 45.20 -66.61
C THR A 2 12.16 43.83 -66.38
N LYS A 3 13.12 43.73 -65.48
CA LYS A 3 13.77 42.47 -65.08
C LYS A 3 13.04 41.84 -63.89
N HIS A 4 12.53 40.71 -64.17
CA HIS A 4 11.80 39.83 -63.29
C HIS A 4 12.50 39.42 -61.97
N ASN A 5 11.79 39.63 -60.89
CA ASN A 5 12.17 39.20 -59.54
C ASN A 5 11.42 37.90 -59.17
N HIS A 6 11.61 36.81 -59.96
CA HIS A 6 10.93 35.52 -59.78
C HIS A 6 11.73 34.48 -59.00
N GLY A 7 13.02 34.71 -58.79
CA GLY A 7 13.92 33.68 -58.14
C GLY A 7 13.80 33.56 -56.65
N LYS A 8 13.49 34.66 -55.92
CA LYS A 8 13.52 34.68 -54.44
C LYS A 8 12.33 33.98 -53.75
N LYS A 9 11.16 33.92 -54.41
CA LYS A 9 9.96 33.25 -53.83
C LYS A 9 10.03 31.72 -53.83
N VAL A 10 10.72 31.14 -54.82
CA VAL A 10 10.84 29.68 -54.98
C VAL A 10 11.80 29.09 -53.99
N GLN A 11 12.93 29.78 -53.73
CA GLN A 11 13.91 29.33 -52.71
C GLN A 11 13.38 29.38 -51.27
N SER A 12 12.53 30.36 -50.94
CA SER A 12 11.90 30.46 -49.62
C SER A 12 10.94 29.29 -49.33
N LYS A 13 10.16 28.87 -50.36
CA LYS A 13 9.23 27.74 -50.22
C LYS A 13 9.98 26.39 -50.12
N ALA A 14 11.09 26.21 -50.83
CA ALA A 14 11.87 25.00 -50.77
C ALA A 14 12.57 24.85 -49.37
N LYS A 15 13.14 25.93 -48.83
CA LYS A 15 13.71 25.94 -47.45
C LYS A 15 12.67 25.64 -46.38
N LYS A 16 11.46 26.21 -46.48
CA LYS A 16 10.37 25.92 -45.51
C LYS A 16 9.88 24.48 -45.61
N ARG A 17 9.85 23.89 -46.79
CA ARG A 17 9.51 22.46 -46.98
C ARG A 17 10.59 21.53 -46.43
N GLY A 18 11.87 21.86 -46.58
CA GLY A 18 12.99 21.10 -46.03
C GLY A 18 12.99 21.13 -44.49
N VAL A 19 12.72 22.30 -43.88
CA VAL A 19 12.62 22.42 -42.42
C VAL A 19 11.43 21.64 -41.88
N ALA A 20 10.28 21.69 -42.56
CA ALA A 20 9.09 20.91 -42.14
C ALA A 20 9.34 19.39 -42.25
N ALA A 21 10.01 18.94 -43.31
CA ALA A 21 10.37 17.52 -43.44
C ALA A 21 11.36 17.06 -42.36
N LEU A 22 12.33 17.88 -42.02
CA LEU A 22 13.28 17.59 -40.93
C LEU A 22 12.59 17.51 -39.59
N LEU A 23 11.66 18.40 -39.28
CA LEU A 23 10.86 18.36 -38.05
C LEU A 23 10.01 17.12 -37.94
N LEU A 24 9.37 16.67 -39.04
CA LEU A 24 8.61 15.43 -39.07
C LEU A 24 9.48 14.20 -38.79
N VAL A 25 10.69 14.15 -39.33
CA VAL A 25 11.63 13.07 -39.08
C VAL A 25 12.07 13.07 -37.61
N ILE A 26 12.37 14.23 -37.03
CA ILE A 26 12.73 14.35 -35.62
C ILE A 26 11.54 13.92 -34.73
N CYS A 27 10.32 14.37 -35.04
CA CYS A 27 9.13 13.94 -34.30
C CYS A 27 8.94 12.40 -34.36
N ALA A 28 9.13 11.81 -35.54
CA ALA A 28 9.02 10.35 -35.71
C ALA A 28 10.09 9.59 -34.87
N PHE A 29 11.32 10.11 -34.82
CA PHE A 29 12.36 9.55 -33.97
C PHE A 29 12.06 9.70 -32.48
N VAL A 30 11.54 10.85 -32.05
CA VAL A 30 11.16 11.08 -30.63
C VAL A 30 10.00 10.16 -30.23
N VAL A 31 8.97 10.06 -31.07
CA VAL A 31 7.83 9.15 -30.82
C VAL A 31 8.31 7.70 -30.81
N GLY A 32 9.14 7.30 -31.78
CA GLY A 32 9.73 5.96 -31.81
C GLY A 32 10.56 5.66 -30.56
N TYR A 33 11.37 6.60 -30.10
CA TYR A 33 12.16 6.46 -28.88
C TYR A 33 11.27 6.33 -27.64
N VAL A 34 10.23 7.16 -27.50
CA VAL A 34 9.28 7.09 -26.39
C VAL A 34 8.53 5.75 -26.38
N LEU A 35 8.07 5.26 -27.55
CA LEU A 35 7.38 3.98 -27.65
C LEU A 35 8.29 2.79 -27.33
N LEU A 36 9.56 2.86 -27.69
CA LEU A 36 10.57 1.83 -27.38
C LEU A 36 11.02 1.87 -25.92
N SER A 37 10.90 3.03 -25.24
CA SER A 37 11.33 3.23 -23.86
C SER A 37 10.23 2.91 -22.83
N TRP A 38 9.03 2.54 -23.25
CA TRP A 38 7.90 2.27 -22.35
C TRP A 38 7.95 0.92 -21.64
N GLY A 39 8.88 0.07 -21.97
CA GLY A 39 9.12 -1.20 -21.27
C GLY A 39 10.36 -1.12 -20.38
N ASP A 40 10.35 -1.80 -19.25
CA ASP A 40 11.58 -2.01 -18.47
C ASP A 40 12.52 -2.88 -19.32
N PRO A 41 13.75 -2.39 -19.69
CA PRO A 41 14.68 -3.16 -20.51
C PRO A 41 15.17 -4.45 -19.83
N ARG A 42 14.91 -4.61 -18.53
CA ARG A 42 15.20 -5.84 -17.77
C ARG A 42 14.03 -6.80 -17.78
N ALA A 43 12.83 -6.36 -18.18
CA ALA A 43 11.65 -7.21 -18.27
C ALA A 43 11.83 -8.24 -19.39
N ARG A 44 11.74 -9.52 -19.05
CA ARG A 44 11.82 -10.64 -19.99
C ARG A 44 10.42 -11.22 -20.21
N LYS A 45 10.15 -11.67 -21.43
CA LYS A 45 8.94 -12.43 -21.74
C LYS A 45 9.25 -13.91 -21.52
N GLY A 46 8.35 -14.60 -20.82
CA GLY A 46 8.47 -16.03 -20.55
C GLY A 46 8.40 -16.32 -19.06
N TYR A 47 8.70 -17.55 -18.72
CA TYR A 47 8.72 -18.03 -17.34
C TYR A 47 10.09 -17.82 -16.70
N TYR A 48 10.17 -17.88 -15.38
CA TYR A 48 11.45 -17.86 -14.66
C TYR A 48 12.32 -19.02 -15.13
N GLU A 49 13.62 -18.76 -15.36
CA GLU A 49 14.56 -19.78 -15.84
C GLU A 49 14.58 -20.96 -14.84
N GLY A 50 14.39 -22.18 -15.36
CA GLY A 50 14.48 -23.42 -14.59
C GLY A 50 13.19 -23.89 -13.91
N LYS A 51 12.05 -23.21 -14.09
CA LYS A 51 10.75 -23.62 -13.53
C LYS A 51 9.70 -23.78 -14.62
N THR A 52 8.83 -24.78 -14.49
CA THR A 52 7.65 -24.94 -15.33
C THR A 52 6.53 -23.99 -14.89
N PRO A 53 5.53 -23.71 -15.76
CA PRO A 53 4.37 -22.91 -15.38
C PRO A 53 3.62 -23.46 -14.16
N GLU A 54 3.51 -24.78 -14.06
CA GLU A 54 2.86 -25.49 -12.95
C GLU A 54 3.63 -25.29 -11.65
N GLU A 55 4.96 -25.43 -11.66
CA GLU A 55 5.80 -25.21 -10.47
C GLU A 55 5.74 -23.75 -10.00
N ILE A 56 5.67 -22.79 -10.93
CA ILE A 56 5.50 -21.38 -10.59
C ILE A 56 4.13 -21.14 -9.96
N GLN A 57 3.08 -21.76 -10.50
CA GLN A 57 1.73 -21.62 -9.95
C GLN A 57 1.62 -22.23 -8.56
N ASP A 58 2.23 -23.40 -8.35
CA ASP A 58 2.26 -24.05 -7.04
C ASP A 58 3.05 -23.22 -6.00
N ASP A 59 4.21 -22.67 -6.37
CA ASP A 59 4.97 -21.77 -5.51
C ASP A 59 4.15 -20.51 -5.15
N LEU A 60 3.44 -19.93 -6.13
CA LEU A 60 2.59 -18.75 -5.90
C LEU A 60 1.41 -19.10 -5.00
N ASN A 61 0.75 -20.22 -5.21
CA ASN A 61 -0.36 -20.68 -4.38
C ASN A 61 0.10 -20.91 -2.94
N GLN A 62 1.25 -21.56 -2.74
CA GLN A 62 1.83 -21.76 -1.41
C GLN A 62 2.15 -20.43 -0.73
N GLN A 63 2.69 -19.45 -1.49
CA GLN A 63 2.94 -18.11 -0.93
C GLN A 63 1.64 -17.38 -0.56
N VAL A 64 0.61 -17.47 -1.39
CA VAL A 64 -0.70 -16.87 -1.10
C VAL A 64 -1.31 -17.48 0.15
N ASP A 65 -1.30 -18.81 0.27
CA ASP A 65 -1.82 -19.51 1.44
C ASP A 65 -1.02 -19.17 2.70
N TRP A 66 0.31 -19.05 2.58
CA TRP A 66 1.16 -18.69 3.71
C TRP A 66 0.94 -17.26 4.21
N TYR A 67 0.70 -16.32 3.28
CA TYR A 67 0.44 -14.91 3.61
C TYR A 67 -1.04 -14.58 3.76
N ALA A 68 -1.94 -15.53 3.54
CA ALA A 68 -3.35 -15.37 3.83
C ALA A 68 -3.51 -15.16 5.34
N MET A 69 -4.10 -14.01 5.71
CA MET A 69 -4.24 -13.59 7.08
C MET A 69 -5.71 -13.38 7.40
N GLU A 70 -6.21 -14.12 8.39
CA GLU A 70 -7.54 -13.89 8.96
C GLU A 70 -7.46 -12.75 9.97
N ILE A 71 -8.44 -11.85 9.93
CA ILE A 71 -8.54 -10.72 10.87
C ILE A 71 -9.81 -10.82 11.69
N SER A 72 -9.71 -10.46 12.96
CA SER A 72 -10.83 -10.39 13.87
C SER A 72 -10.78 -9.07 14.65
N VAL A 73 -11.85 -8.29 14.55
CA VAL A 73 -12.03 -7.02 15.26
C VAL A 73 -13.52 -6.73 15.43
N ALA A 74 -13.89 -6.03 16.48
CA ALA A 74 -15.27 -5.59 16.64
C ALA A 74 -15.69 -4.66 15.49
N SER A 75 -16.79 -4.97 14.81
CA SER A 75 -17.30 -4.17 13.69
C SER A 75 -17.84 -2.80 14.11
N SER A 76 -18.21 -2.66 15.39
CA SER A 76 -18.58 -1.40 16.03
C SER A 76 -18.15 -1.41 17.47
N MET A 77 -17.73 -0.25 17.97
CA MET A 77 -17.25 -0.05 19.33
C MET A 77 -17.98 1.12 19.94
N GLN A 78 -18.05 1.16 21.27
CA GLN A 78 -18.67 2.27 22.01
C GLN A 78 -17.76 2.73 23.14
N MET A 79 -17.73 4.03 23.39
CA MET A 79 -17.03 4.64 24.52
C MET A 79 -17.78 5.90 25.01
N GLN A 80 -17.44 6.39 26.18
CA GLN A 80 -18.00 7.63 26.71
C GLN A 80 -17.14 8.83 26.29
N GLU A 81 -17.75 10.00 26.23
CA GLU A 81 -17.03 11.26 25.99
C GLU A 81 -15.92 11.45 27.01
N GLY A 82 -14.71 11.74 26.51
CA GLY A 82 -13.50 11.92 27.29
C GLY A 82 -12.73 10.65 27.63
N ASP A 83 -13.31 9.47 27.40
CA ASP A 83 -12.57 8.22 27.54
C ASP A 83 -11.57 8.06 26.39
N THR A 84 -10.51 7.30 26.65
CA THR A 84 -9.56 6.85 25.65
C THR A 84 -9.59 5.33 25.48
N GLN A 85 -10.11 4.59 26.45
CA GLN A 85 -10.18 3.14 26.38
C GLN A 85 -11.43 2.68 25.64
N VAL A 86 -11.25 1.76 24.70
CA VAL A 86 -12.35 1.16 23.93
C VAL A 86 -12.20 -0.36 23.83
N GLU A 87 -13.35 -1.07 23.86
CA GLU A 87 -13.39 -2.53 23.67
C GLU A 87 -13.31 -2.86 22.19
N ALA A 88 -12.09 -3.13 21.70
CA ALA A 88 -11.78 -3.34 20.30
C ALA A 88 -11.88 -4.82 19.88
N ARG A 89 -11.64 -5.77 20.78
CA ARG A 89 -11.65 -7.21 20.52
C ARG A 89 -10.83 -7.58 19.30
N VAL A 90 -9.61 -7.08 19.25
CA VAL A 90 -8.65 -7.42 18.21
C VAL A 90 -8.05 -8.80 18.52
N GLU A 91 -8.10 -9.72 17.57
CA GLU A 91 -7.55 -11.07 17.74
C GLU A 91 -6.71 -11.44 16.55
N ASN A 92 -5.53 -11.97 16.81
CA ASN A 92 -4.78 -12.73 15.82
C ASN A 92 -5.28 -14.18 15.84
N VAL A 93 -6.08 -14.55 14.85
CA VAL A 93 -6.75 -15.86 14.80
C VAL A 93 -5.73 -16.98 14.85
N ALA A 94 -6.00 -18.03 15.63
CA ALA A 94 -5.05 -19.12 15.90
C ALA A 94 -4.54 -19.86 14.65
N ASN A 95 -5.28 -19.79 13.53
CA ASN A 95 -4.87 -20.40 12.26
C ASN A 95 -3.89 -19.55 11.45
N ASN A 96 -3.63 -18.33 11.86
CA ASN A 96 -2.64 -17.48 11.19
C ASN A 96 -1.22 -18.03 11.40
N HIS A 97 -0.37 -17.85 10.39
CA HIS A 97 1.00 -18.34 10.40
C HIS A 97 2.02 -17.23 10.74
N CYS A 98 1.54 -16.04 11.10
CA CYS A 98 2.38 -14.88 11.38
C CYS A 98 1.89 -14.12 12.61
N ASP A 99 2.79 -13.41 13.26
CA ASP A 99 2.43 -12.40 14.24
C ASP A 99 1.72 -11.23 13.53
N GLN A 100 0.79 -10.57 14.23
CA GLN A 100 0.12 -9.38 13.73
C GLN A 100 0.49 -8.16 14.56
N LYS A 101 0.67 -7.02 13.89
CA LYS A 101 0.62 -5.70 14.52
C LYS A 101 -0.61 -4.97 14.02
N VAL A 102 -1.24 -4.23 14.90
CA VAL A 102 -2.47 -3.52 14.60
C VAL A 102 -2.27 -2.03 14.79
N ARG A 103 -2.75 -1.25 13.84
CA ARG A 103 -2.73 0.19 13.85
C ARG A 103 -4.14 0.72 13.63
N ILE A 104 -4.57 1.66 14.48
CA ILE A 104 -5.90 2.29 14.38
C ILE A 104 -5.70 3.77 14.11
N TYR A 105 -6.42 4.31 13.14
CA TYR A 105 -6.39 5.72 12.79
C TYR A 105 -7.75 6.17 12.20
N PRO A 106 -8.11 7.48 12.25
CA PRO A 106 -9.27 7.98 11.55
C PRO A 106 -9.17 7.69 10.05
N THR A 107 -10.25 7.22 9.44
CA THR A 107 -10.23 6.81 8.03
C THR A 107 -9.86 7.98 7.08
N ASP A 108 -10.15 9.21 7.47
CA ASP A 108 -9.86 10.43 6.72
C ASP A 108 -8.48 11.05 7.05
N ASP A 109 -7.81 10.61 8.13
CA ASP A 109 -6.45 11.05 8.47
C ASP A 109 -5.55 9.88 8.93
N PRO A 110 -4.88 9.19 8.01
CA PRO A 110 -3.98 8.08 8.34
C PRO A 110 -2.72 8.48 9.15
N ASN A 111 -2.45 9.78 9.29
CA ASN A 111 -1.31 10.26 10.06
C ASN A 111 -1.63 10.44 11.55
N ASP A 112 -2.91 10.55 11.89
CA ASP A 112 -3.39 10.60 13.27
C ASP A 112 -3.50 9.19 13.85
N VAL A 113 -2.38 8.64 14.33
CA VAL A 113 -2.33 7.28 14.88
C VAL A 113 -2.94 7.25 16.27
N LEU A 114 -4.15 6.72 16.37
CA LEU A 114 -4.88 6.55 17.63
C LEU A 114 -4.33 5.41 18.48
N PHE A 115 -3.88 4.34 17.84
CA PHE A 115 -3.33 3.17 18.54
C PHE A 115 -2.37 2.39 17.64
N GLU A 116 -1.32 1.85 18.24
CA GLU A 116 -0.40 0.91 17.60
C GLU A 116 -0.04 -0.20 18.61
N SER A 117 -0.23 -1.46 18.21
CA SER A 117 0.10 -2.60 19.07
C SER A 117 1.56 -3.02 18.95
N GLY A 118 2.05 -3.78 19.94
CA GLY A 118 3.15 -4.71 19.75
C GLY A 118 2.76 -5.90 18.85
N ALA A 119 3.65 -6.89 18.74
CA ALA A 119 3.32 -8.14 18.07
C ALA A 119 2.26 -8.91 18.89
N ILE A 120 1.25 -9.44 18.19
CA ILE A 120 0.18 -10.28 18.71
C ILE A 120 0.39 -11.66 18.06
N ALA A 121 0.76 -12.66 18.83
CA ALA A 121 0.99 -14.00 18.30
C ALA A 121 -0.35 -14.70 17.93
N PRO A 122 -0.33 -15.71 17.03
CA PRO A 122 -1.52 -16.49 16.72
C PRO A 122 -2.21 -17.03 17.96
N GLY A 123 -3.52 -16.78 18.08
CA GLY A 123 -4.34 -17.15 19.24
C GLY A 123 -4.32 -16.14 20.40
N GLU A 124 -3.56 -15.05 20.27
CA GLU A 124 -3.58 -13.95 21.24
C GLU A 124 -4.57 -12.85 20.82
N TYR A 125 -5.04 -12.07 21.78
CA TYR A 125 -6.02 -11.00 21.55
C TYR A 125 -5.82 -9.81 22.48
N LEU A 126 -6.30 -8.65 22.02
CA LEU A 126 -6.46 -7.42 22.81
C LEU A 126 -7.96 -7.15 22.95
N GLN A 127 -8.50 -7.32 24.15
CA GLN A 127 -9.91 -6.99 24.39
C GLN A 127 -10.14 -5.49 24.38
N TYR A 128 -9.28 -4.75 25.05
CA TYR A 128 -9.32 -3.29 25.15
C TYR A 128 -8.06 -2.68 24.55
N VAL A 129 -8.23 -1.50 23.97
CA VAL A 129 -7.12 -0.67 23.51
C VAL A 129 -7.25 0.74 24.09
N ASP A 130 -6.11 1.37 24.38
CA ASP A 130 -6.06 2.74 24.86
C ASP A 130 -5.65 3.65 23.69
N LEU A 131 -6.60 4.49 23.23
CA LEU A 131 -6.37 5.45 22.15
C LEU A 131 -5.45 6.58 22.65
N ALA A 132 -4.64 7.13 21.77
CA ALA A 132 -3.70 8.21 22.07
C ALA A 132 -4.40 9.48 22.57
N HIS A 133 -5.64 9.72 22.15
CA HIS A 133 -6.47 10.83 22.59
C HIS A 133 -7.97 10.48 22.45
N PRO A 134 -8.86 11.17 23.17
CA PRO A 134 -10.29 10.99 23.05
C PRO A 134 -10.79 11.37 21.64
N LEU A 135 -11.85 10.70 21.21
CA LEU A 135 -12.56 11.02 19.98
C LEU A 135 -13.74 11.98 20.23
N PRO A 136 -14.16 12.75 19.22
CA PRO A 136 -15.33 13.62 19.34
C PRO A 136 -16.63 12.82 19.53
N VAL A 137 -17.59 13.41 20.25
CA VAL A 137 -18.92 12.82 20.45
C VAL A 137 -19.61 12.56 19.12
N GLY A 138 -20.21 11.38 19.00
CA GLY A 138 -20.89 10.90 17.82
C GLY A 138 -20.17 9.74 17.15
N ARG A 139 -20.49 9.53 15.89
CA ARG A 139 -19.93 8.42 15.10
C ARG A 139 -18.61 8.81 14.47
N ASN A 140 -17.57 8.06 14.80
CA ASN A 140 -16.23 8.20 14.25
C ASN A 140 -15.90 6.97 13.41
N LEU A 141 -15.54 7.17 12.15
CA LEU A 141 -15.10 6.09 11.27
C LEU A 141 -13.57 5.96 11.37
N VAL A 142 -13.12 4.78 11.76
CA VAL A 142 -11.69 4.48 11.90
C VAL A 142 -11.30 3.30 11.02
N THR A 143 -10.07 3.31 10.57
CA THR A 143 -9.44 2.18 9.89
C THR A 143 -8.59 1.42 10.89
N VAL A 144 -8.82 0.11 10.96
CA VAL A 144 -8.01 -0.83 11.71
C VAL A 144 -7.17 -1.60 10.70
N GLU A 145 -5.89 -1.28 10.63
CA GLU A 145 -4.92 -1.90 9.74
C GLU A 145 -4.21 -3.03 10.47
N PHE A 146 -4.18 -4.20 9.85
CA PHE A 146 -3.47 -5.39 10.33
C PHE A 146 -2.25 -5.61 9.46
N GLN A 147 -1.11 -5.75 10.09
CA GLN A 147 0.18 -5.99 9.44
C GLN A 147 0.73 -7.33 9.92
N GLY A 148 0.87 -8.29 9.01
CA GLY A 148 1.45 -9.59 9.29
C GLY A 148 2.98 -9.55 9.27
N TYR A 149 3.59 -10.13 10.28
CA TYR A 149 5.04 -10.22 10.41
C TYR A 149 5.44 -11.68 10.61
N GLU A 150 6.35 -12.14 9.77
CA GLU A 150 6.97 -13.46 9.93
C GLU A 150 8.24 -13.30 10.76
N THR A 151 8.28 -13.97 11.91
CA THR A 151 9.52 -14.11 12.66
C THR A 151 10.42 -15.09 11.90
N ASN A 152 11.50 -14.59 11.29
CA ASN A 152 12.42 -15.44 10.53
C ASN A 152 13.49 -16.01 11.48
N PRO A 153 13.38 -17.29 11.90
CA PRO A 153 14.34 -17.92 12.79
C PRO A 153 15.73 -18.14 12.16
N THR A 154 15.89 -17.92 10.85
CA THR A 154 17.15 -18.13 10.14
C THR A 154 18.09 -16.93 10.18
N LEU A 155 17.66 -15.81 10.73
CA LEU A 155 18.51 -14.64 10.96
C LEU A 155 18.99 -14.55 12.43
N ILE A 156 19.43 -15.68 12.97
CA ILE A 156 20.10 -15.72 14.27
C ILE A 156 21.60 -15.66 13.99
N SER A 157 22.33 -14.73 14.64
CA SER A 157 23.78 -14.69 14.57
C SER A 157 24.39 -15.94 15.18
N ASP A 158 25.65 -16.22 14.85
CA ASP A 158 26.43 -17.33 15.46
C ASP A 158 26.51 -17.22 16.99
N GLU A 159 26.22 -16.04 17.55
CA GLU A 159 26.19 -15.75 18.98
C GLU A 159 24.78 -15.87 19.59
N GLY A 160 23.79 -16.32 18.81
CA GLY A 160 22.40 -16.50 19.24
C GLY A 160 21.58 -15.21 19.30
N GLN A 161 22.07 -14.10 18.75
CA GLN A 161 21.29 -12.86 18.61
C GLN A 161 20.38 -12.93 17.39
N VAL A 162 19.12 -12.58 17.57
CA VAL A 162 18.16 -12.39 16.46
C VAL A 162 18.59 -11.15 15.67
N LEU A 163 19.12 -11.35 14.47
CA LEU A 163 19.62 -10.29 13.58
C LEU A 163 18.54 -9.70 12.68
N GLY A 164 17.38 -10.34 12.59
CA GLY A 164 16.29 -9.90 11.74
C GLY A 164 14.99 -9.91 12.51
N HIS A 165 14.35 -8.77 12.53
CA HIS A 165 12.99 -8.66 12.95
C HIS A 165 12.09 -8.67 11.72
N ASP A 166 11.14 -9.56 11.76
CA ASP A 166 9.85 -9.40 11.16
C ASP A 166 9.91 -9.02 9.68
N ARG A 167 9.99 -10.02 8.85
CA ARG A 167 9.69 -9.81 7.43
C ARG A 167 8.21 -9.46 7.32
N PHE A 168 7.92 -8.22 6.93
CA PHE A 168 6.57 -7.81 6.56
C PHE A 168 6.02 -8.76 5.49
N GLY A 169 4.91 -9.43 5.78
CA GLY A 169 4.30 -10.39 4.88
C GLY A 169 3.10 -9.81 4.15
N ALA A 170 2.05 -9.47 4.88
CA ALA A 170 0.79 -9.00 4.33
C ALA A 170 0.23 -7.85 5.15
N SER A 171 -0.57 -6.99 4.52
CA SER A 171 -1.36 -5.98 5.20
C SER A 171 -2.79 -6.06 4.70
N THR A 172 -3.73 -5.93 5.62
CA THR A 172 -5.15 -5.78 5.32
C THR A 172 -5.76 -4.80 6.28
N ALA A 173 -6.94 -4.25 5.96
CA ALA A 173 -7.60 -3.27 6.80
C ALA A 173 -9.11 -3.47 6.84
N ALA A 174 -9.71 -3.09 7.95
CA ALA A 174 -11.16 -3.02 8.11
C ALA A 174 -11.57 -1.60 8.55
N GLU A 175 -12.65 -1.11 7.97
CA GLU A 175 -13.30 0.10 8.48
C GLU A 175 -14.25 -0.26 9.61
N VAL A 176 -14.14 0.45 10.73
CA VAL A 176 -14.90 0.21 11.97
C VAL A 176 -15.47 1.53 12.46
N THR A 177 -16.62 1.47 13.09
CA THR A 177 -17.25 2.65 13.73
C THR A 177 -16.98 2.64 15.24
N ILE A 178 -16.52 3.79 15.77
CA ILE A 178 -16.49 4.07 17.20
C ILE A 178 -17.58 5.11 17.52
N ASP A 179 -18.62 4.71 18.22
CA ASP A 179 -19.69 5.59 18.67
C ASP A 179 -19.33 6.16 20.07
N VAL A 180 -19.04 7.46 20.12
CA VAL A 180 -18.76 8.16 21.37
C VAL A 180 -20.05 8.76 21.91
N LEU A 181 -20.49 8.25 23.07
CA LEU A 181 -21.69 8.71 23.73
C LEU A 181 -21.37 9.95 24.57
N PRO A 182 -22.26 10.97 24.61
CA PRO A 182 -22.06 12.13 25.44
C PRO A 182 -22.03 11.73 26.92
N ALA A 183 -21.17 12.36 27.69
CA ALA A 183 -21.14 12.18 29.13
C ALA A 183 -22.57 12.45 29.69
N SER A 184 -23.14 11.48 30.39
CA SER A 184 -24.43 11.66 31.01
C SER A 184 -24.34 12.85 31.94
N ALA A 185 -25.16 13.89 31.73
CA ALA A 185 -25.27 14.99 32.67
C ALA A 185 -25.67 14.39 34.01
N VAL A 186 -24.78 14.43 34.98
CA VAL A 186 -25.09 14.04 36.34
C VAL A 186 -26.25 14.98 36.79
N GLN A 187 -27.47 14.44 36.88
CA GLN A 187 -28.56 15.17 37.46
C GLN A 187 -28.20 15.37 38.93
N GLN A 188 -27.87 16.63 39.27
CA GLN A 188 -27.73 17.12 40.64
C GLN A 188 -29.09 17.26 41.29
#